data_80d473b4f75718305667d8406ffca2c1
#
_entry.id   80d473b4f75718305667d8406ffca2c1
#
_cell.length_a   1.000
_cell.length_b   1.000
_cell.length_c   1.000
_cell.angle_alpha   90.00
_cell.angle_beta   90.00
_cell.angle_gamma   90.00
#
_symmetry.space_group_name_H-M   'P 1'
#
loop_
_entity.id
_entity.type
_entity.pdbx_description
1 polymer ?
#
loop_
_entity_poly.entity_id
_entity_poly.type
_entity_poly.pdbx_seq_one_letter_code
_entity_poly.pdbx_strand_id
1 'polypeptide(L)'
;NIKAAVKLQYRNLDTFIHPDYKGRKDVNHIPRFESTRLTYDQFTELVEAIRSEGMIAMSTPFDEAGVDWCMDQGLDIIKVASCSSLDWPLLEKIAATHKPVIISVGGKTISDIDKLYNYFTHKRCDFAFMHCIAEYPAPIERLQLDFIDKLRRRYPDNVIGYSGHEDPDDNVIPMMAIAKGAKILERHVGLPTETISLNAYSMNPDQADKWVKSALEAKEICKMKKETERYISQAEIDSLNSLMRGVYLKHDVKKGDVLNREDVFFAMPNHDKQMTSGEFFEGVVASKDYKANEELHETKPVTDTNLARSVIHDVKGMLYEANIYLGDTFEAELSHHYGMKHFRQFGAVIISIVNREYCKKLIAVLPGQQHPDHMHKVKEETFQLLYGDLEVVVDGEEREMKPGDIQTVLRGQMHSFSSRTGAVFEEISTTHVKNDSYYEDPVI
;
A
#
# COMPACT_ATOMS: atom_id res chain seq x y z
N ASN A 1 16.56 3.13 8.88
CA ASN A 1 16.56 4.40 9.61
C ASN A 1 15.16 4.71 10.11
N ILE A 2 15.02 5.00 11.43
CA ILE A 2 13.81 5.55 12.03
C ILE A 2 14.01 7.06 12.12
N LYS A 3 12.95 7.83 11.89
CA LYS A 3 12.89 9.22 12.36
C LYS A 3 12.18 9.20 13.70
N ALA A 4 12.85 9.63 14.75
CA ALA A 4 12.29 9.74 16.09
C ALA A 4 11.89 11.17 16.38
N ALA A 5 10.77 11.34 17.09
CA ALA A 5 10.28 12.62 17.57
C ALA A 5 9.96 12.52 19.07
N VAL A 6 10.25 13.55 19.80
CA VAL A 6 9.76 13.72 21.19
C VAL A 6 8.67 14.76 21.20
N LYS A 7 7.53 14.38 21.79
CA LYS A 7 6.33 15.20 21.82
C LYS A 7 6.08 15.76 23.22
N LEU A 8 6.10 17.06 23.34
CA LEU A 8 5.71 17.80 24.53
C LEU A 8 4.20 18.05 24.53
N GLN A 9 3.68 18.60 25.62
CA GLN A 9 2.27 18.97 25.76
C GLN A 9 2.18 20.41 26.30
N TYR A 10 1.69 21.33 25.47
CA TYR A 10 1.57 22.74 25.83
C TYR A 10 0.16 23.09 26.25
N ARG A 11 0.06 23.74 27.41
CA ARG A 11 -1.19 24.31 27.95
C ARG A 11 -0.85 25.60 28.70
N ASN A 12 -1.57 26.66 28.40
CA ASN A 12 -1.55 27.80 29.25
C ASN A 12 -2.55 27.59 30.40
N LEU A 13 -2.10 26.98 31.51
CA LEU A 13 -2.97 26.62 32.63
C LEU A 13 -3.73 27.78 33.24
N ASP A 14 -3.24 29.02 33.03
CA ASP A 14 -3.89 30.21 33.57
C ASP A 14 -5.20 30.54 32.83
N THR A 15 -5.32 30.14 31.58
CA THR A 15 -6.52 30.32 30.74
C THR A 15 -7.23 29.02 30.42
N PHE A 16 -6.53 27.88 30.37
CA PHE A 16 -7.07 26.59 30.03
C PHE A 16 -7.96 26.00 31.13
N ILE A 17 -7.61 26.25 32.43
CA ILE A 17 -8.43 25.81 33.56
C ILE A 17 -9.37 26.92 33.96
N HIS A 18 -10.69 26.66 33.97
CA HIS A 18 -11.68 27.61 34.42
C HIS A 18 -11.37 28.07 35.85
N PRO A 19 -11.50 29.38 36.21
CA PRO A 19 -11.11 29.91 37.50
C PRO A 19 -11.67 29.15 38.71
N ASP A 20 -12.95 28.74 38.67
CA ASP A 20 -13.62 28.02 39.74
C ASP A 20 -13.09 26.58 39.98
N TYR A 21 -12.30 26.07 39.06
CA TYR A 21 -11.74 24.70 39.13
C TYR A 21 -10.24 24.67 39.45
N LYS A 22 -9.56 25.83 39.47
CA LYS A 22 -8.13 25.89 39.84
C LYS A 22 -7.93 25.42 41.27
N GLY A 23 -6.90 24.60 41.48
CA GLY A 23 -6.55 24.03 42.81
C GLY A 23 -7.50 22.92 43.30
N ARG A 24 -8.54 22.56 42.57
CA ARG A 24 -9.46 21.48 42.98
C ARG A 24 -8.83 20.12 42.79
N LYS A 25 -8.91 19.30 43.85
CA LYS A 25 -8.33 17.94 43.87
C LYS A 25 -9.31 16.83 43.47
N ASP A 26 -10.59 17.15 43.40
CA ASP A 26 -11.70 16.26 43.04
C ASP A 26 -12.00 16.23 41.55
N VAL A 27 -11.38 17.12 40.77
CA VAL A 27 -11.51 17.14 39.31
C VAL A 27 -10.31 16.42 38.68
N ASN A 28 -10.61 15.38 37.92
CA ASN A 28 -9.58 14.55 37.30
C ASN A 28 -8.63 15.42 36.43
N HIS A 29 -7.34 15.07 36.43
CA HIS A 29 -6.23 15.70 35.71
C HIS A 29 -5.77 17.07 36.21
N ILE A 30 -6.59 17.93 36.84
CA ILE A 30 -6.17 19.25 37.29
C ILE A 30 -4.97 19.18 38.24
N PRO A 31 -4.99 18.35 39.32
CA PRO A 31 -3.85 18.25 40.24
C PRO A 31 -2.55 17.86 39.52
N ARG A 32 -2.66 16.95 38.50
CA ARG A 32 -1.51 16.54 37.71
C ARG A 32 -0.97 17.68 36.87
N PHE A 33 -1.82 18.38 36.16
CA PHE A 33 -1.40 19.52 35.31
C PHE A 33 -0.74 20.63 36.13
N GLU A 34 -1.29 20.98 37.30
CA GLU A 34 -0.73 22.00 38.16
C GLU A 34 0.61 21.54 38.77
N SER A 35 0.72 20.29 39.22
CA SER A 35 1.96 19.77 39.84
C SER A 35 3.10 19.52 38.84
N THR A 36 2.79 19.38 37.57
CA THR A 36 3.78 19.16 36.49
C THR A 36 3.90 20.35 35.53
N ARG A 37 3.43 21.51 35.94
CA ARG A 37 3.52 22.73 35.14
C ARG A 37 4.99 23.11 34.92
N LEU A 38 5.32 23.39 33.64
CA LEU A 38 6.59 23.97 33.23
C LEU A 38 6.39 25.41 32.75
N THR A 39 7.44 26.18 32.87
CA THR A 39 7.51 27.54 32.30
C THR A 39 7.86 27.49 30.82
N TYR A 40 7.64 28.59 30.11
CA TYR A 40 8.05 28.71 28.71
C TYR A 40 9.55 28.42 28.50
N ASP A 41 10.42 28.97 29.36
CA ASP A 41 11.88 28.77 29.28
C ASP A 41 12.27 27.31 29.50
N GLN A 42 11.63 26.62 30.45
CA GLN A 42 11.85 25.17 30.65
C GLN A 42 11.43 24.35 29.44
N PHE A 43 10.35 24.71 28.77
CA PHE A 43 10.00 24.06 27.48
C PHE A 43 11.01 24.35 26.40
N THR A 44 11.59 25.57 26.36
CA THR A 44 12.67 25.90 25.40
C THR A 44 13.90 25.03 25.63
N GLU A 45 14.33 24.87 26.88
CA GLU A 45 15.46 23.96 27.24
C GLU A 45 15.18 22.52 26.78
N LEU A 46 13.96 22.02 26.95
CA LEU A 46 13.59 20.68 26.50
C LEU A 46 13.63 20.56 24.95
N VAL A 47 13.13 21.56 24.23
CA VAL A 47 13.18 21.59 22.77
C VAL A 47 14.64 21.58 22.26
N GLU A 48 15.52 22.37 22.87
CA GLU A 48 16.93 22.40 22.54
C GLU A 48 17.61 21.03 22.83
N ALA A 49 17.31 20.43 23.97
CA ALA A 49 17.83 19.12 24.33
C ALA A 49 17.38 18.03 23.35
N ILE A 50 16.09 18.02 22.94
CA ILE A 50 15.55 17.09 21.94
C ILE A 50 16.32 17.23 20.61
N ARG A 51 16.55 18.46 20.16
CA ARG A 51 17.25 18.74 18.91
C ARG A 51 18.73 18.38 18.96
N SER A 52 19.38 18.60 20.12
CA SER A 52 20.79 18.24 20.31
C SER A 52 21.04 16.72 20.17
N GLU A 53 20.02 15.91 20.48
CA GLU A 53 20.05 14.45 20.29
C GLU A 53 19.63 14.04 18.86
N GLY A 54 19.48 14.97 17.93
CA GLY A 54 19.10 14.70 16.53
C GLY A 54 17.66 14.24 16.34
N MET A 55 16.80 14.44 17.34
CA MET A 55 15.38 14.10 17.29
C MET A 55 14.51 15.29 16.87
N ILE A 56 13.34 14.99 16.32
CA ILE A 56 12.34 15.99 15.94
C ILE A 56 11.63 16.48 17.23
N ALA A 57 11.58 17.78 17.42
CA ALA A 57 10.80 18.38 18.50
C ALA A 57 9.37 18.70 18.02
N MET A 58 8.38 18.18 18.73
CA MET A 58 6.97 18.43 18.44
C MET A 58 6.16 18.64 19.72
N SER A 59 4.97 19.20 19.63
CA SER A 59 4.08 19.35 20.79
C SER A 59 2.62 19.14 20.42
N THR A 60 1.84 18.80 21.45
CA THR A 60 0.38 18.89 21.44
C THR A 60 -0.01 20.18 22.13
N PRO A 61 -0.39 21.25 21.42
CA PRO A 61 -1.05 22.40 22.02
C PRO A 61 -2.50 22.03 22.35
N PHE A 62 -2.98 22.45 23.53
CA PHE A 62 -4.35 22.23 23.96
C PHE A 62 -5.18 23.52 23.97
N ASP A 63 -4.52 24.63 23.67
CA ASP A 63 -5.11 25.98 23.55
C ASP A 63 -4.33 26.78 22.49
N GLU A 64 -4.88 27.93 22.12
CA GLU A 64 -4.30 28.81 21.11
C GLU A 64 -2.94 29.40 21.55
N ALA A 65 -2.73 29.63 22.84
CA ALA A 65 -1.44 30.06 23.36
C ALA A 65 -0.37 29.00 23.21
N GLY A 66 -0.74 27.72 23.38
CA GLY A 66 0.14 26.61 23.10
C GLY A 66 0.55 26.51 21.63
N VAL A 67 -0.31 26.91 20.69
CA VAL A 67 0.05 26.99 19.26
C VAL A 67 1.08 28.12 19.04
N ASP A 68 0.90 29.27 19.66
CA ASP A 68 1.88 30.37 19.59
C ASP A 68 3.26 29.89 20.08
N TRP A 69 3.32 29.19 21.21
CA TRP A 69 4.58 28.60 21.71
C TRP A 69 5.20 27.61 20.75
N CYS A 70 4.39 26.78 20.06
CA CYS A 70 4.90 25.89 19.03
C CYS A 70 5.60 26.67 17.90
N MET A 71 5.04 27.79 17.49
CA MET A 71 5.59 28.63 16.42
C MET A 71 6.83 29.40 16.88
N ASP A 72 6.80 30.01 18.06
CA ASP A 72 7.90 30.77 18.61
C ASP A 72 9.16 29.91 18.84
N GLN A 73 8.98 28.67 19.30
CA GLN A 73 10.06 27.71 19.51
C GLN A 73 10.43 26.95 18.23
N GLY A 74 9.76 27.24 17.11
CA GLY A 74 10.05 26.68 15.80
C GLY A 74 9.83 25.17 15.69
N LEU A 75 8.81 24.62 16.39
CA LEU A 75 8.54 23.18 16.33
C LEU A 75 8.22 22.71 14.92
N ASP A 76 8.63 21.49 14.60
CA ASP A 76 8.55 20.95 13.25
C ASP A 76 7.17 20.40 12.90
N ILE A 77 6.48 19.83 13.89
CA ILE A 77 5.20 19.12 13.74
C ILE A 77 4.28 19.50 14.90
N ILE A 78 3.01 19.70 14.60
CA ILE A 78 1.97 19.94 15.59
C ILE A 78 1.09 18.70 15.75
N LYS A 79 0.83 18.29 16.99
CA LYS A 79 -0.07 17.18 17.29
C LYS A 79 -1.42 17.70 17.77
N VAL A 80 -2.50 17.10 17.29
CA VAL A 80 -3.86 17.30 17.80
C VAL A 80 -4.27 16.07 18.61
N ALA A 81 -4.57 16.27 19.89
CA ALA A 81 -5.08 15.19 20.75
C ALA A 81 -6.52 14.82 20.37
N SER A 82 -6.94 13.57 20.68
CA SER A 82 -8.31 13.12 20.41
C SER A 82 -9.38 14.01 21.03
N CYS A 83 -9.15 14.56 22.24
CA CYS A 83 -10.08 15.46 22.90
C CYS A 83 -10.23 16.81 22.18
N SER A 84 -9.19 17.26 21.48
CA SER A 84 -9.18 18.54 20.75
C SER A 84 -9.47 18.39 19.25
N SER A 85 -9.70 17.19 18.75
CA SER A 85 -9.83 16.98 17.29
C SER A 85 -11.12 17.55 16.67
N LEU A 86 -12.05 18.07 17.48
CA LEU A 86 -13.22 18.82 17.00
C LEU A 86 -13.30 20.22 17.64
N ASP A 87 -12.21 20.69 18.23
CA ASP A 87 -12.07 22.06 18.73
C ASP A 87 -11.71 22.99 17.56
N TRP A 88 -12.75 23.45 16.85
CA TRP A 88 -12.56 24.20 15.61
C TRP A 88 -11.76 25.49 15.78
N PRO A 89 -11.93 26.30 16.85
CA PRO A 89 -11.06 27.47 17.07
C PRO A 89 -9.57 27.08 17.12
N LEU A 90 -9.24 26.04 17.89
CA LEU A 90 -7.87 25.54 17.97
C LEU A 90 -7.38 24.99 16.61
N LEU A 91 -8.22 24.23 15.90
CA LEU A 91 -7.88 23.66 14.59
C LEU A 91 -7.65 24.74 13.53
N GLU A 92 -8.43 25.83 13.55
CA GLU A 92 -8.24 26.97 12.65
C GLU A 92 -6.88 27.62 12.88
N LYS A 93 -6.49 27.83 14.14
CA LYS A 93 -5.19 28.39 14.48
C LYS A 93 -4.04 27.45 14.07
N ILE A 94 -4.18 26.15 14.31
CA ILE A 94 -3.19 25.15 13.90
C ILE A 94 -3.05 25.14 12.36
N ALA A 95 -4.15 25.11 11.62
CA ALA A 95 -4.11 25.08 10.16
C ALA A 95 -3.43 26.33 9.57
N ALA A 96 -3.61 27.49 10.21
CA ALA A 96 -2.98 28.76 9.80
C ALA A 96 -1.44 28.75 9.96
N THR A 97 -0.88 27.80 10.70
CA THR A 97 0.59 27.68 10.85
C THR A 97 1.26 27.07 9.63
N HIS A 98 0.53 26.36 8.77
CA HIS A 98 1.03 25.56 7.66
C HIS A 98 2.09 24.51 8.05
N LYS A 99 2.17 24.15 9.32
CA LYS A 99 3.03 23.05 9.80
C LYS A 99 2.36 21.70 9.52
N PRO A 100 3.14 20.62 9.33
CA PRO A 100 2.60 19.26 9.31
C PRO A 100 1.83 18.94 10.60
N VAL A 101 0.67 18.31 10.48
CA VAL A 101 -0.23 18.02 11.60
C VAL A 101 -0.46 16.52 11.76
N ILE A 102 -0.33 16.02 12.98
CA ILE A 102 -0.71 14.65 13.33
C ILE A 102 -1.97 14.69 14.19
N ILE A 103 -3.03 14.02 13.77
CA ILE A 103 -4.36 14.12 14.39
C ILE A 103 -4.78 12.78 14.97
N SER A 104 -4.94 12.66 16.29
CA SER A 104 -5.54 11.48 16.92
C SER A 104 -7.07 11.53 16.82
N VAL A 105 -7.65 10.37 16.47
CA VAL A 105 -9.10 10.25 16.23
C VAL A 105 -9.82 9.32 17.23
N GLY A 106 -9.24 9.14 18.42
CA GLY A 106 -9.86 8.35 19.49
C GLY A 106 -11.25 8.86 19.86
N GLY A 107 -12.23 7.95 19.94
CA GLY A 107 -13.61 8.29 20.25
C GLY A 107 -14.36 9.07 19.17
N LYS A 108 -13.83 9.18 17.94
CA LYS A 108 -14.48 9.87 16.83
C LYS A 108 -15.20 8.90 15.90
N THR A 109 -16.36 9.38 15.40
CA THR A 109 -17.08 8.64 14.34
C THR A 109 -16.39 8.83 12.99
N ILE A 110 -16.70 7.96 12.02
CA ILE A 110 -16.22 8.14 10.64
C ILE A 110 -16.65 9.50 10.07
N SER A 111 -17.87 9.94 10.37
CA SER A 111 -18.35 11.27 9.93
C SER A 111 -17.51 12.42 10.50
N ASP A 112 -17.04 12.31 11.74
CA ASP A 112 -16.17 13.32 12.33
C ASP A 112 -14.79 13.32 11.68
N ILE A 113 -14.26 12.13 11.38
CA ILE A 113 -12.97 11.98 10.68
C ILE A 113 -13.08 12.50 9.24
N ASP A 114 -14.19 12.27 8.54
CA ASP A 114 -14.44 12.87 7.22
C ASP A 114 -14.42 14.41 7.26
N LYS A 115 -15.02 15.01 8.30
CA LYS A 115 -14.98 16.48 8.46
C LYS A 115 -13.54 16.99 8.65
N LEU A 116 -12.75 16.28 9.46
CA LEU A 116 -11.35 16.63 9.69
C LEU A 116 -10.53 16.49 8.39
N TYR A 117 -10.71 15.37 7.67
CA TYR A 117 -10.05 15.13 6.39
C TYR A 117 -10.33 16.26 5.39
N ASN A 118 -11.62 16.56 5.19
CA ASN A 118 -12.03 17.62 4.27
C ASN A 118 -11.50 19.00 4.71
N TYR A 119 -11.55 19.29 5.99
CA TYR A 119 -11.09 20.57 6.52
C TYR A 119 -9.58 20.78 6.25
N PHE A 120 -8.73 19.84 6.66
CA PHE A 120 -7.28 19.97 6.47
C PHE A 120 -6.86 19.90 5.00
N THR A 121 -7.57 19.11 4.19
CA THR A 121 -7.39 19.08 2.72
C THR A 121 -7.70 20.44 2.09
N HIS A 122 -8.84 21.06 2.42
CA HIS A 122 -9.18 22.39 1.92
C HIS A 122 -8.19 23.48 2.38
N LYS A 123 -7.65 23.34 3.58
CA LYS A 123 -6.60 24.25 4.10
C LYS A 123 -5.22 23.96 3.47
N ARG A 124 -5.07 22.93 2.66
CA ARG A 124 -3.81 22.48 2.03
C ARG A 124 -2.71 22.22 3.07
N CYS A 125 -3.09 21.62 4.19
CA CYS A 125 -2.17 21.21 5.23
C CYS A 125 -1.69 19.79 4.97
N ASP A 126 -0.41 19.51 5.22
CA ASP A 126 0.08 18.15 5.33
C ASP A 126 -0.38 17.56 6.67
N PHE A 127 -1.10 16.45 6.65
CA PHE A 127 -1.59 15.85 7.88
C PHE A 127 -1.63 14.34 7.84
N ALA A 128 -1.63 13.70 9.03
CA ALA A 128 -1.75 12.28 9.25
C ALA A 128 -2.81 11.98 10.31
N PHE A 129 -3.50 10.86 10.20
CA PHE A 129 -4.39 10.36 11.23
C PHE A 129 -3.73 9.28 12.10
N MET A 130 -3.99 9.33 13.41
CA MET A 130 -3.60 8.30 14.36
C MET A 130 -4.84 7.59 14.90
N HIS A 131 -4.97 6.29 14.58
CA HIS A 131 -5.90 5.46 15.33
C HIS A 131 -5.50 5.44 16.80
N CYS A 132 -6.46 5.59 17.69
CA CYS A 132 -6.23 5.70 19.12
C CYS A 132 -7.48 5.26 19.87
N ILE A 133 -7.30 4.59 20.99
CA ILE A 133 -8.35 4.35 21.97
C ILE A 133 -8.11 5.30 23.15
N ALA A 134 -9.09 6.17 23.43
CA ALA A 134 -8.98 7.21 24.46
C ALA A 134 -9.32 6.67 25.85
N GLU A 135 -8.84 5.48 26.18
CA GLU A 135 -8.85 4.87 27.52
C GLU A 135 -7.41 4.79 28.06
N TYR A 136 -7.21 4.96 29.36
CA TYR A 136 -5.89 5.15 29.97
C TYR A 136 -5.75 4.35 31.28
N PRO A 137 -5.24 3.10 31.30
CA PRO A 137 -4.76 2.31 30.16
C PRO A 137 -5.90 1.78 29.28
N ALA A 138 -5.57 1.49 28.02
CA ALA A 138 -6.50 0.89 27.05
C ALA A 138 -6.46 -0.63 27.16
N PRO A 139 -7.61 -1.31 27.42
CA PRO A 139 -7.68 -2.77 27.42
C PRO A 139 -7.44 -3.34 26.02
N ILE A 140 -6.71 -4.46 25.93
CA ILE A 140 -6.31 -5.09 24.66
C ILE A 140 -7.54 -5.42 23.77
N GLU A 141 -8.60 -5.92 24.35
CA GLU A 141 -9.83 -6.29 23.65
C GLU A 141 -10.59 -5.12 23.03
N ARG A 142 -10.20 -3.88 23.35
CA ARG A 142 -10.81 -2.66 22.83
C ARG A 142 -9.95 -1.90 21.82
N LEU A 143 -8.75 -2.39 21.51
CA LEU A 143 -7.80 -1.68 20.64
C LEU A 143 -8.27 -1.55 19.19
N GLN A 144 -9.07 -2.50 18.69
CA GLN A 144 -9.70 -2.46 17.36
C GLN A 144 -8.73 -2.09 16.24
N LEU A 145 -7.55 -2.73 16.18
CA LEU A 145 -6.49 -2.39 15.22
C LEU A 145 -6.92 -2.52 13.75
N ASP A 146 -7.98 -3.29 13.45
CA ASP A 146 -8.58 -3.35 12.11
C ASP A 146 -9.12 -1.98 11.63
N PHE A 147 -9.33 -1.04 12.54
CA PHE A 147 -9.72 0.31 12.17
C PHE A 147 -8.62 1.05 11.40
N ILE A 148 -7.34 0.67 11.59
CA ILE A 148 -6.21 1.17 10.78
C ILE A 148 -6.42 0.81 9.31
N ASP A 149 -6.79 -0.45 9.00
CA ASP A 149 -7.08 -0.88 7.63
C ASP A 149 -8.27 -0.11 7.03
N LYS A 150 -9.30 0.16 7.85
CA LYS A 150 -10.47 0.92 7.42
C LYS A 150 -10.08 2.37 7.07
N LEU A 151 -9.27 3.03 7.90
CA LEU A 151 -8.80 4.39 7.65
C LEU A 151 -7.92 4.45 6.40
N ARG A 152 -7.00 3.51 6.22
CA ARG A 152 -6.13 3.43 5.03
C ARG A 152 -6.92 3.28 3.73
N ARG A 153 -7.97 2.46 3.73
CA ARG A 153 -8.84 2.30 2.54
C ARG A 153 -9.70 3.52 2.27
N ARG A 154 -10.11 4.24 3.32
CA ARG A 154 -10.97 5.42 3.17
C ARG A 154 -10.20 6.67 2.78
N TYR A 155 -8.96 6.78 3.23
CA TYR A 155 -8.07 7.93 3.00
C TYR A 155 -6.74 7.44 2.42
N PRO A 156 -6.72 6.95 1.17
CA PRO A 156 -5.56 6.25 0.58
C PRO A 156 -4.32 7.14 0.47
N ASP A 157 -4.52 8.45 0.29
CA ASP A 157 -3.43 9.43 0.16
C ASP A 157 -2.95 9.97 1.52
N ASN A 158 -3.57 9.54 2.62
CA ASN A 158 -3.22 10.02 3.96
C ASN A 158 -2.39 9.00 4.73
N VAL A 159 -1.40 9.48 5.47
CA VAL A 159 -0.61 8.63 6.36
C VAL A 159 -1.45 8.26 7.58
N ILE A 160 -1.55 6.95 7.85
CA ILE A 160 -2.23 6.42 9.03
C ILE A 160 -1.21 5.87 10.02
N GLY A 161 -1.39 6.19 11.30
CA GLY A 161 -0.57 5.72 12.40
C GLY A 161 -1.40 5.14 13.55
N TYR A 162 -0.72 4.76 14.61
CA TYR A 162 -1.30 4.25 15.84
C TYR A 162 -0.72 4.98 17.07
N SER A 163 -1.59 5.44 17.96
CA SER A 163 -1.23 6.05 19.25
C SER A 163 -1.77 5.15 20.37
N GLY A 164 -0.86 4.43 21.02
CA GLY A 164 -1.18 3.39 21.99
C GLY A 164 -1.17 3.86 23.44
N HIS A 165 -2.08 3.28 24.26
CA HIS A 165 -2.18 3.50 25.70
C HIS A 165 -2.35 2.18 26.47
N GLU A 166 -2.06 1.06 25.84
CA GLU A 166 -2.05 -0.30 26.42
C GLU A 166 -0.92 -0.46 27.45
N ASP A 167 -0.80 -1.65 28.04
CA ASP A 167 0.28 -1.96 28.99
C ASP A 167 1.66 -1.67 28.39
N PRO A 168 2.55 -0.97 29.10
CA PRO A 168 3.90 -0.63 28.62
C PRO A 168 4.79 -1.83 28.31
N ASP A 169 4.52 -3.00 28.86
CA ASP A 169 5.28 -4.21 28.59
C ASP A 169 4.76 -5.02 27.39
N ASP A 170 3.63 -4.61 26.80
CA ASP A 170 3.07 -5.25 25.61
C ASP A 170 3.78 -4.79 24.34
N ASN A 171 4.69 -5.64 23.84
CA ASN A 171 5.46 -5.38 22.63
C ASN A 171 4.83 -6.02 21.37
N VAL A 172 3.72 -6.73 21.49
CA VAL A 172 3.01 -7.34 20.35
C VAL A 172 2.18 -6.30 19.61
N ILE A 173 1.59 -5.36 20.33
CA ILE A 173 0.68 -4.35 19.75
C ILE A 173 1.37 -3.46 18.69
N PRO A 174 2.58 -2.89 18.92
CA PRO A 174 3.26 -2.13 17.87
C PRO A 174 3.56 -2.99 16.63
N MET A 175 3.87 -4.28 16.81
CA MET A 175 4.07 -5.21 15.69
C MET A 175 2.78 -5.37 14.88
N MET A 176 1.65 -5.60 15.56
CA MET A 176 0.34 -5.72 14.92
C MET A 176 -0.07 -4.42 14.21
N ALA A 177 0.16 -3.25 14.81
CA ALA A 177 -0.13 -1.97 14.18
C ALA A 177 0.69 -1.77 12.89
N ILE A 178 1.97 -2.14 12.89
CA ILE A 178 2.82 -2.13 11.68
C ILE A 178 2.29 -3.10 10.63
N ALA A 179 1.91 -4.33 11.03
CA ALA A 179 1.33 -5.32 10.11
C ALA A 179 0.00 -4.84 9.49
N LYS A 180 -0.78 -4.03 10.22
CA LYS A 180 -1.97 -3.32 9.71
C LYS A 180 -1.63 -2.09 8.86
N GLY A 181 -0.35 -1.78 8.70
CA GLY A 181 0.15 -0.72 7.83
C GLY A 181 0.27 0.65 8.48
N ALA A 182 0.29 0.73 9.80
CA ALA A 182 0.63 1.97 10.49
C ALA A 182 2.04 2.44 10.10
N LYS A 183 2.18 3.73 9.76
CA LYS A 183 3.46 4.35 9.37
C LYS A 183 4.04 5.23 10.47
N ILE A 184 3.23 5.60 11.45
CA ILE A 184 3.60 6.39 12.62
C ILE A 184 3.13 5.63 13.85
N LEU A 185 4.01 5.52 14.84
CA LEU A 185 3.68 4.95 16.15
C LEU A 185 3.94 6.01 17.23
N GLU A 186 3.07 6.09 18.22
CA GLU A 186 3.16 7.02 19.32
C GLU A 186 2.89 6.32 20.65
N ARG A 187 3.71 6.63 21.67
CA ARG A 187 3.55 6.15 23.04
C ARG A 187 3.95 7.23 24.05
N HIS A 188 3.37 7.16 25.21
CA HIS A 188 3.82 7.93 26.37
C HIS A 188 5.13 7.33 26.93
N VAL A 189 6.11 8.17 27.16
CA VAL A 189 7.39 7.80 27.79
C VAL A 189 7.71 8.78 28.90
N GLY A 190 8.46 8.36 29.89
CA GLY A 190 8.90 9.23 30.95
C GLY A 190 9.88 8.54 31.91
N LEU A 191 10.36 9.34 32.86
CA LEU A 191 11.16 8.87 33.99
C LEU A 191 10.39 9.13 35.28
N PRO A 192 10.31 8.16 36.22
CA PRO A 192 9.80 8.45 37.53
C PRO A 192 10.77 9.36 38.28
N THR A 193 10.21 10.25 39.09
CA THR A 193 10.98 11.04 40.06
C THR A 193 10.61 10.61 41.47
N GLU A 194 11.28 11.18 42.48
CA GLU A 194 10.96 10.90 43.90
C GLU A 194 9.51 11.29 44.25
N THR A 195 8.97 12.27 43.55
CA THR A 195 7.63 12.83 43.85
C THR A 195 6.57 12.54 42.81
N ILE A 196 6.97 12.12 41.59
CA ILE A 196 6.06 11.89 40.47
C ILE A 196 6.30 10.50 39.88
N SER A 197 5.33 9.61 40.01
CA SER A 197 5.33 8.28 39.41
C SER A 197 4.92 8.33 37.94
N LEU A 198 5.33 7.31 37.15
CA LEU A 198 4.80 7.12 35.81
C LEU A 198 3.31 6.77 35.85
N ASN A 199 2.58 7.16 34.82
CA ASN A 199 1.23 6.64 34.58
C ASN A 199 1.29 5.15 34.21
N ALA A 200 0.21 4.41 34.45
CA ALA A 200 0.12 2.99 34.16
C ALA A 200 0.33 2.63 32.66
N TYR A 201 0.17 3.59 31.76
CA TYR A 201 0.33 3.45 30.31
C TYR A 201 1.60 4.10 29.75
N SER A 202 2.49 4.62 30.63
CA SER A 202 3.74 5.28 30.23
C SER A 202 4.91 4.34 30.35
N MET A 203 5.72 4.24 29.29
CA MET A 203 6.94 3.43 29.27
C MET A 203 8.10 4.15 29.96
N ASN A 204 8.94 3.39 30.63
CA ASN A 204 10.30 3.81 30.95
C ASN A 204 11.23 3.61 29.74
N PRO A 205 12.50 4.06 29.79
CA PRO A 205 13.43 3.97 28.66
C PRO A 205 13.68 2.53 28.19
N ASP A 206 13.76 1.54 29.08
CA ASP A 206 14.01 0.14 28.72
C ASP A 206 12.80 -0.45 27.99
N GLN A 207 11.59 -0.11 28.43
CA GLN A 207 10.35 -0.50 27.76
C GLN A 207 10.24 0.18 26.38
N ALA A 208 10.61 1.47 26.29
CA ALA A 208 10.64 2.19 25.01
C ALA A 208 11.62 1.58 24.01
N ASP A 209 12.82 1.18 24.46
CA ASP A 209 13.79 0.49 23.60
C ASP A 209 13.25 -0.85 23.07
N LYS A 210 12.65 -1.67 23.91
CA LYS A 210 12.00 -2.93 23.51
C LYS A 210 10.88 -2.68 22.51
N TRP A 211 10.03 -1.70 22.77
CA TRP A 211 8.92 -1.33 21.90
C TRP A 211 9.40 -0.88 20.52
N VAL A 212 10.44 -0.05 20.45
CA VAL A 212 11.05 0.37 19.17
C VAL A 212 11.66 -0.81 18.42
N LYS A 213 12.37 -1.71 19.13
CA LYS A 213 12.95 -2.93 18.53
C LYS A 213 11.87 -3.83 17.94
N SER A 214 10.77 -4.05 18.66
CA SER A 214 9.63 -4.84 18.17
C SER A 214 8.99 -4.22 16.92
N ALA A 215 8.82 -2.90 16.90
CA ALA A 215 8.30 -2.19 15.72
C ALA A 215 9.23 -2.34 14.50
N LEU A 216 10.54 -2.28 14.70
CA LEU A 216 11.52 -2.50 13.63
C LEU A 216 11.52 -3.92 13.11
N GLU A 217 11.45 -4.90 14.00
CA GLU A 217 11.36 -6.31 13.65
C GLU A 217 10.11 -6.57 12.79
N ALA A 218 8.95 -6.07 13.23
CA ALA A 218 7.71 -6.17 12.47
C ALA A 218 7.84 -5.55 11.06
N LYS A 219 8.50 -4.40 10.95
CA LYS A 219 8.74 -3.75 9.66
C LYS A 219 9.55 -4.63 8.71
N GLU A 220 10.58 -5.31 9.20
CA GLU A 220 11.38 -6.22 8.38
C GLU A 220 10.62 -7.51 8.02
N ILE A 221 9.84 -8.07 8.97
CA ILE A 221 9.00 -9.25 8.74
C ILE A 221 7.92 -8.98 7.67
N CYS A 222 7.28 -7.81 7.73
CA CYS A 222 6.19 -7.44 6.80
C CYS A 222 6.67 -6.89 5.45
N LYS A 223 7.98 -6.72 5.26
CA LYS A 223 8.53 -6.07 4.08
C LYS A 223 8.53 -7.02 2.88
N MET A 224 7.87 -6.65 1.81
CA MET A 224 8.10 -7.27 0.50
C MET A 224 9.38 -6.70 -0.13
N LYS A 225 10.19 -7.55 -0.75
CA LYS A 225 11.40 -7.12 -1.47
C LYS A 225 11.10 -6.55 -2.86
N LYS A 226 9.96 -6.93 -3.45
CA LYS A 226 9.40 -6.37 -4.70
C LYS A 226 8.01 -5.82 -4.42
N GLU A 227 7.63 -4.76 -5.08
CA GLU A 227 6.33 -4.12 -4.87
C GLU A 227 5.15 -4.99 -5.32
N THR A 228 5.34 -5.75 -6.39
CA THR A 228 4.27 -6.51 -7.06
C THR A 228 4.37 -8.02 -6.88
N GLU A 229 5.54 -8.53 -6.46
CA GLU A 229 5.77 -9.97 -6.37
C GLU A 229 6.50 -10.35 -5.10
N ARG A 230 6.17 -11.52 -4.58
CA ARG A 230 6.96 -12.14 -3.52
C ARG A 230 8.37 -12.50 -4.05
N TYR A 231 9.40 -12.12 -3.30
CA TYR A 231 10.75 -12.59 -3.59
C TYR A 231 10.88 -14.08 -3.25
N ILE A 232 11.28 -14.89 -4.23
CA ILE A 232 11.58 -16.32 -4.06
C ILE A 232 13.10 -16.47 -4.04
N SER A 233 13.64 -17.00 -2.95
CA SER A 233 15.09 -17.23 -2.84
C SER A 233 15.53 -18.51 -3.55
N GLN A 234 16.81 -18.59 -3.95
CA GLN A 234 17.35 -19.83 -4.52
C GLN A 234 17.22 -21.01 -3.53
N ALA A 235 17.44 -20.77 -2.23
CA ALA A 235 17.29 -21.80 -1.21
C ALA A 235 15.85 -22.34 -1.12
N GLU A 236 14.84 -21.50 -1.36
CA GLU A 236 13.45 -21.94 -1.44
C GLU A 236 13.18 -22.79 -2.67
N ILE A 237 13.73 -22.40 -3.84
CA ILE A 237 13.66 -23.18 -5.09
C ILE A 237 14.32 -24.53 -4.89
N ASP A 238 15.52 -24.58 -4.34
CA ASP A 238 16.28 -25.82 -4.11
C ASP A 238 15.53 -26.76 -3.16
N SER A 239 14.96 -26.21 -2.08
CA SER A 239 14.12 -26.96 -1.15
C SER A 239 12.89 -27.54 -1.82
N LEU A 240 12.18 -26.75 -2.65
CA LEU A 240 11.02 -27.22 -3.40
C LEU A 240 11.42 -28.31 -4.40
N ASN A 241 12.48 -28.13 -5.17
CA ASN A 241 12.95 -29.10 -6.13
C ASN A 241 13.29 -30.46 -5.50
N SER A 242 13.87 -30.45 -4.30
CA SER A 242 14.17 -31.68 -3.55
C SER A 242 12.93 -32.50 -3.16
N LEU A 243 11.76 -31.86 -3.09
CA LEU A 243 10.48 -32.48 -2.69
C LEU A 243 9.52 -32.65 -3.88
N MET A 244 9.72 -31.91 -4.96
CA MET A 244 8.89 -32.00 -6.16
C MET A 244 9.13 -33.33 -6.90
N ARG A 245 8.10 -33.77 -7.63
CA ARG A 245 8.22 -34.92 -8.49
C ARG A 245 8.61 -34.49 -9.90
N GLY A 246 9.75 -35.02 -10.37
CA GLY A 246 10.16 -34.97 -11.77
C GLY A 246 9.58 -36.15 -12.57
N VAL A 247 9.75 -36.07 -13.87
CA VAL A 247 9.38 -37.13 -14.83
C VAL A 247 10.60 -38.03 -15.08
N TYR A 248 10.43 -39.33 -14.91
CA TYR A 248 11.43 -40.35 -15.15
C TYR A 248 10.90 -41.41 -16.11
N LEU A 249 11.80 -42.02 -16.92
CA LEU A 249 11.44 -43.02 -17.92
C LEU A 249 11.37 -44.41 -17.31
N LYS A 250 10.37 -45.21 -17.67
CA LYS A 250 10.25 -46.60 -17.24
C LYS A 250 11.15 -47.58 -18.02
N HIS A 251 11.52 -47.24 -19.26
CA HIS A 251 12.32 -48.03 -20.15
C HIS A 251 13.21 -47.17 -21.05
N ASP A 252 14.11 -47.81 -21.81
CA ASP A 252 14.94 -47.09 -22.77
C ASP A 252 14.06 -46.47 -23.87
N VAL A 253 14.37 -45.24 -24.24
CA VAL A 253 13.63 -44.43 -25.23
C VAL A 253 14.63 -43.93 -26.29
N LYS A 254 14.24 -43.92 -27.53
CA LYS A 254 15.04 -43.39 -28.63
C LYS A 254 14.62 -41.98 -29.01
N LYS A 255 15.55 -41.21 -29.53
CA LYS A 255 15.26 -39.93 -30.15
C LYS A 255 14.17 -40.05 -31.19
N GLY A 256 13.13 -39.22 -31.06
CA GLY A 256 11.96 -39.20 -31.93
C GLY A 256 10.79 -40.05 -31.43
N ASP A 257 10.97 -40.87 -30.40
CA ASP A 257 9.85 -41.62 -29.82
C ASP A 257 8.85 -40.68 -29.18
N VAL A 258 7.57 -41.00 -29.29
CA VAL A 258 6.46 -40.28 -28.72
C VAL A 258 6.10 -40.92 -27.39
N LEU A 259 6.18 -40.15 -26.31
CA LEU A 259 5.97 -40.62 -24.95
C LEU A 259 4.55 -40.35 -24.47
N ASN A 260 3.97 -41.36 -23.85
CA ASN A 260 2.66 -41.32 -23.20
C ASN A 260 2.78 -41.60 -21.70
N ARG A 261 1.66 -41.56 -20.99
CA ARG A 261 1.63 -41.75 -19.54
C ARG A 261 2.20 -43.08 -19.06
N GLU A 262 2.14 -44.09 -19.91
CA GLU A 262 2.62 -45.46 -19.62
C GLU A 262 4.15 -45.57 -19.67
N ASP A 263 4.82 -44.70 -20.42
CA ASP A 263 6.28 -44.72 -20.62
C ASP A 263 7.04 -44.06 -19.48
N VAL A 264 6.33 -43.30 -18.60
CA VAL A 264 6.92 -42.47 -17.57
C VAL A 264 6.38 -42.80 -16.18
N PHE A 265 7.17 -42.46 -15.17
CA PHE A 265 6.72 -42.39 -13.78
C PHE A 265 7.14 -41.06 -13.13
N PHE A 266 6.43 -40.67 -12.06
CA PHE A 266 6.68 -39.44 -11.36
C PHE A 266 7.23 -39.72 -9.97
N ALA A 267 8.44 -39.23 -9.70
CA ALA A 267 9.13 -39.47 -8.44
C ALA A 267 9.92 -38.22 -8.00
N MET A 268 10.20 -38.11 -6.74
CA MET A 268 11.14 -37.13 -6.21
C MET A 268 12.57 -37.69 -6.22
N PRO A 269 13.60 -36.82 -6.29
CA PRO A 269 13.54 -35.39 -6.44
C PRO A 269 13.27 -34.94 -7.88
N ASN A 270 13.02 -33.63 -8.07
CA ASN A 270 13.08 -32.99 -9.38
C ASN A 270 14.41 -32.24 -9.48
N HIS A 271 15.17 -32.51 -10.55
CA HIS A 271 16.46 -31.87 -10.77
C HIS A 271 16.34 -30.60 -11.65
N ASP A 272 17.43 -29.83 -11.71
CA ASP A 272 17.44 -28.61 -12.53
C ASP A 272 17.14 -28.93 -14.00
N LYS A 273 16.23 -28.13 -14.59
CA LYS A 273 15.74 -28.30 -15.99
C LYS A 273 15.06 -29.64 -16.31
N GLN A 274 14.83 -30.49 -15.32
CA GLN A 274 14.01 -31.67 -15.50
C GLN A 274 12.55 -31.28 -15.66
N MET A 275 11.83 -31.92 -16.56
CA MET A 275 10.37 -31.78 -16.69
C MET A 275 9.70 -32.21 -15.37
N THR A 276 8.92 -31.31 -14.78
CA THR A 276 8.14 -31.63 -13.58
C THR A 276 6.93 -32.49 -13.92
N SER A 277 6.39 -33.20 -12.94
CA SER A 277 5.15 -33.96 -13.13
C SER A 277 3.97 -33.14 -13.61
N GLY A 278 3.93 -31.84 -13.26
CA GLY A 278 2.88 -30.89 -13.66
C GLY A 278 3.05 -30.40 -15.12
N GLU A 279 4.26 -30.45 -15.65
CA GLU A 279 4.55 -30.05 -17.03
C GLU A 279 4.35 -31.18 -18.02
N PHE A 280 4.32 -32.44 -17.55
CA PHE A 280 4.15 -33.56 -18.42
C PHE A 280 2.82 -33.51 -19.21
N PHE A 281 2.88 -33.86 -20.48
CA PHE A 281 1.73 -34.01 -21.38
C PHE A 281 1.94 -35.21 -22.25
N GLU A 282 0.87 -35.87 -22.66
CA GLU A 282 0.94 -37.01 -23.61
C GLU A 282 1.34 -36.55 -25.01
N GLY A 283 2.18 -37.32 -25.66
CA GLY A 283 2.70 -36.97 -26.97
C GLY A 283 4.02 -36.16 -26.92
N VAL A 284 4.70 -36.12 -25.78
CA VAL A 284 6.07 -35.58 -25.67
C VAL A 284 6.98 -36.36 -26.61
N VAL A 285 7.72 -35.64 -27.44
CA VAL A 285 8.69 -36.27 -28.37
C VAL A 285 10.09 -36.19 -27.75
N ALA A 286 10.75 -37.33 -27.62
CA ALA A 286 12.12 -37.41 -27.11
C ALA A 286 13.11 -36.70 -28.03
N SER A 287 13.83 -35.70 -27.53
CA SER A 287 14.83 -34.94 -28.30
C SER A 287 16.18 -35.65 -28.42
N LYS A 288 16.45 -36.65 -27.57
CA LYS A 288 17.65 -37.46 -27.50
C LYS A 288 17.30 -38.91 -27.11
N ASP A 289 18.29 -39.81 -27.14
CA ASP A 289 18.16 -41.13 -26.53
C ASP A 289 18.20 -41.00 -25.00
N TYR A 290 17.33 -41.72 -24.31
CA TYR A 290 17.23 -41.81 -22.86
C TYR A 290 17.31 -43.26 -22.39
N LYS A 291 17.79 -43.48 -21.17
CA LYS A 291 17.81 -44.78 -20.50
C LYS A 291 16.65 -44.92 -19.51
N ALA A 292 16.32 -46.16 -19.20
CA ALA A 292 15.38 -46.45 -18.10
C ALA A 292 15.86 -45.78 -16.80
N ASN A 293 14.92 -45.18 -16.06
CA ASN A 293 15.11 -44.36 -14.85
C ASN A 293 15.85 -43.01 -15.07
N GLU A 294 16.15 -42.67 -16.33
CA GLU A 294 16.71 -41.35 -16.64
C GLU A 294 15.64 -40.26 -16.51
N GLU A 295 16.08 -39.05 -16.14
CA GLU A 295 15.28 -37.85 -16.05
C GLU A 295 14.84 -37.37 -17.43
N LEU A 296 13.58 -36.95 -17.57
CA LEU A 296 13.09 -36.38 -18.82
C LEU A 296 13.33 -34.86 -18.84
N HIS A 297 14.10 -34.38 -19.83
CA HIS A 297 14.46 -32.99 -20.01
C HIS A 297 13.80 -32.35 -21.24
N GLU A 298 12.54 -32.67 -21.48
CA GLU A 298 11.78 -32.07 -22.57
C GLU A 298 10.98 -30.86 -22.05
N THR A 299 10.66 -29.93 -22.93
CA THR A 299 9.87 -28.74 -22.60
C THR A 299 8.49 -28.80 -23.21
N LYS A 300 7.49 -28.40 -22.44
CA LYS A 300 6.13 -28.29 -22.94
C LYS A 300 6.04 -27.14 -23.96
N PRO A 301 5.57 -27.40 -25.20
CA PRO A 301 5.35 -26.34 -26.17
C PRO A 301 4.36 -25.30 -25.62
N VAL A 302 4.71 -24.05 -25.72
CA VAL A 302 3.76 -22.94 -25.43
C VAL A 302 2.83 -22.83 -26.64
N THR A 303 1.60 -23.27 -26.47
CA THR A 303 0.55 -23.08 -27.49
C THR A 303 -0.19 -21.77 -27.23
N ASP A 304 -0.77 -21.16 -28.28
CA ASP A 304 -1.57 -19.95 -28.18
C ASP A 304 -2.72 -20.12 -27.17
N THR A 305 -3.34 -21.30 -27.13
CA THR A 305 -4.40 -21.61 -26.15
C THR A 305 -3.89 -21.58 -24.71
N ASN A 306 -2.70 -22.14 -24.44
CA ASN A 306 -2.14 -22.16 -23.10
C ASN A 306 -1.69 -20.76 -22.67
N LEU A 307 -1.13 -19.99 -23.61
CA LEU A 307 -0.78 -18.59 -23.38
C LEU A 307 -2.03 -17.76 -23.07
N ALA A 308 -3.07 -17.90 -23.88
CA ALA A 308 -4.34 -17.19 -23.66
C ALA A 308 -4.95 -17.50 -22.29
N ARG A 309 -4.97 -18.78 -21.88
CA ARG A 309 -5.43 -19.20 -20.55
C ARG A 309 -4.62 -18.55 -19.43
N SER A 310 -3.29 -18.55 -19.55
CA SER A 310 -2.40 -17.91 -18.57
C SER A 310 -2.70 -16.42 -18.44
N VAL A 311 -2.84 -15.73 -19.57
CA VAL A 311 -3.17 -14.30 -19.61
C VAL A 311 -4.53 -14.02 -18.93
N ILE A 312 -5.54 -14.84 -19.21
CA ILE A 312 -6.86 -14.69 -18.58
C ILE A 312 -6.78 -14.85 -17.05
N HIS A 313 -5.95 -15.80 -16.56
CA HIS A 313 -5.75 -15.97 -15.12
C HIS A 313 -5.08 -14.75 -14.49
N ASP A 314 -4.03 -14.21 -15.13
CA ASP A 314 -3.32 -13.01 -14.65
C ASP A 314 -4.27 -11.80 -14.59
N VAL A 315 -5.04 -11.56 -15.66
CA VAL A 315 -6.01 -10.46 -15.73
C VAL A 315 -7.12 -10.61 -14.69
N LYS A 316 -7.64 -11.83 -14.48
CA LYS A 316 -8.61 -12.07 -13.40
C LYS A 316 -8.02 -11.73 -12.03
N GLY A 317 -6.77 -12.10 -11.78
CA GLY A 317 -6.06 -11.73 -10.56
C GLY A 317 -5.99 -10.22 -10.38
N MET A 318 -5.59 -9.48 -11.42
CA MET A 318 -5.51 -8.02 -11.40
C MET A 318 -6.88 -7.37 -11.15
N LEU A 319 -7.94 -7.86 -11.78
CA LEU A 319 -9.30 -7.35 -11.57
C LEU A 319 -9.77 -7.56 -10.12
N TYR A 320 -9.45 -8.71 -9.51
CA TYR A 320 -9.79 -8.98 -8.11
C TYR A 320 -8.99 -8.07 -7.14
N GLU A 321 -7.70 -7.87 -7.37
CA GLU A 321 -6.90 -6.92 -6.58
C GLU A 321 -7.42 -5.49 -6.69
N ALA A 322 -7.85 -5.11 -7.88
CA ALA A 322 -8.45 -3.80 -8.16
C ALA A 322 -9.87 -3.63 -7.60
N ASN A 323 -10.51 -4.70 -7.06
CA ASN A 323 -11.92 -4.75 -6.69
C ASN A 323 -12.86 -4.39 -7.85
N ILE A 324 -12.49 -4.76 -9.09
CA ILE A 324 -13.28 -4.58 -10.29
C ILE A 324 -14.03 -5.87 -10.57
N TYR A 325 -15.36 -5.82 -10.56
CA TYR A 325 -16.22 -6.96 -10.82
C TYR A 325 -16.85 -6.83 -12.20
N LEU A 326 -16.70 -7.89 -13.01
CA LEU A 326 -17.37 -8.00 -14.30
C LEU A 326 -18.75 -8.62 -14.11
N GLY A 327 -19.73 -8.16 -14.87
CA GLY A 327 -21.01 -8.83 -15.02
C GLY A 327 -20.86 -10.15 -15.78
N ASP A 328 -21.99 -10.73 -16.15
CA ASP A 328 -22.08 -12.00 -16.89
C ASP A 328 -22.10 -11.82 -18.43
N THR A 329 -22.22 -10.57 -18.88
CA THR A 329 -22.30 -10.21 -20.30
C THR A 329 -21.17 -9.27 -20.69
N PHE A 330 -20.11 -9.81 -21.28
CA PHE A 330 -19.00 -9.05 -21.86
C PHE A 330 -18.33 -9.89 -22.97
N GLU A 331 -17.62 -9.21 -23.86
CA GLU A 331 -16.71 -9.83 -24.82
C GLU A 331 -15.27 -9.51 -24.44
N ALA A 332 -14.40 -10.51 -24.47
CA ALA A 332 -12.98 -10.32 -24.19
C ALA A 332 -12.14 -10.65 -25.44
N GLU A 333 -11.22 -9.76 -25.73
CA GLU A 333 -10.26 -9.87 -26.82
C GLU A 333 -8.84 -9.79 -26.30
N LEU A 334 -7.96 -10.66 -26.79
CA LEU A 334 -6.53 -10.57 -26.63
C LEU A 334 -5.99 -9.79 -27.84
N SER A 335 -5.89 -8.46 -27.67
CA SER A 335 -5.32 -7.58 -28.69
C SER A 335 -3.82 -7.84 -28.80
N HIS A 336 -3.39 -8.42 -29.93
CA HIS A 336 -1.99 -8.76 -30.18
C HIS A 336 -1.57 -8.24 -31.56
N HIS A 337 -0.39 -7.66 -31.64
CA HIS A 337 0.07 -6.93 -32.84
C HIS A 337 1.19 -7.66 -33.59
N TYR A 338 2.02 -8.39 -32.87
CA TYR A 338 3.14 -9.18 -33.43
C TYR A 338 2.93 -10.70 -33.26
N GLY A 339 1.68 -11.12 -33.17
CA GLY A 339 1.29 -12.51 -32.91
C GLY A 339 1.34 -12.89 -31.43
N MET A 340 0.63 -13.98 -31.07
CA MET A 340 0.46 -14.43 -29.69
C MET A 340 1.78 -14.68 -28.96
N LYS A 341 2.85 -15.05 -29.64
CA LYS A 341 4.18 -15.28 -29.03
C LYS A 341 4.74 -14.02 -28.34
N HIS A 342 4.40 -12.85 -28.83
CA HIS A 342 4.83 -11.55 -28.31
C HIS A 342 3.78 -10.86 -27.47
N PHE A 343 2.65 -11.50 -27.19
CA PHE A 343 1.53 -10.90 -26.47
C PHE A 343 1.94 -10.27 -25.13
N ARG A 344 2.77 -10.97 -24.35
CA ARG A 344 3.22 -10.47 -23.03
C ARG A 344 4.12 -9.23 -23.11
N GLN A 345 4.64 -8.92 -24.28
CA GLN A 345 5.42 -7.71 -24.53
C GLN A 345 4.59 -6.63 -25.24
N PHE A 346 3.85 -7.06 -26.28
CA PHE A 346 3.07 -6.15 -27.13
C PHE A 346 1.63 -6.62 -27.22
N GLY A 347 0.76 -6.05 -26.40
CA GLY A 347 -0.65 -6.40 -26.42
C GLY A 347 -1.45 -5.75 -25.30
N ALA A 348 -2.72 -6.10 -25.22
CA ALA A 348 -3.61 -5.76 -24.13
C ALA A 348 -4.80 -6.73 -24.10
N VAL A 349 -5.42 -6.90 -22.95
CA VAL A 349 -6.71 -7.59 -22.87
C VAL A 349 -7.81 -6.54 -22.86
N ILE A 350 -8.63 -6.56 -23.91
CA ILE A 350 -9.73 -5.62 -24.10
C ILE A 350 -11.03 -6.32 -23.71
N ILE A 351 -11.73 -5.79 -22.73
CA ILE A 351 -13.01 -6.31 -22.23
C ILE A 351 -14.10 -5.32 -22.63
N SER A 352 -14.85 -5.65 -23.66
CA SER A 352 -15.95 -4.83 -24.18
C SER A 352 -17.21 -5.03 -23.36
N ILE A 353 -17.70 -3.98 -22.71
CA ILE A 353 -18.88 -4.01 -21.85
C ILE A 353 -20.11 -3.55 -22.63
N VAL A 354 -19.97 -2.46 -23.39
CA VAL A 354 -21.03 -1.90 -24.24
C VAL A 354 -20.44 -1.23 -25.47
N ASN A 355 -21.07 -1.42 -26.62
CA ASN A 355 -20.78 -0.68 -27.85
C ASN A 355 -22.11 -0.33 -28.55
N ARG A 356 -22.53 0.92 -28.40
CA ARG A 356 -23.75 1.47 -28.98
C ARG A 356 -23.47 2.87 -29.54
N GLU A 357 -24.24 3.87 -29.18
CA GLU A 357 -23.94 5.29 -29.49
C GLU A 357 -22.71 5.80 -28.70
N TYR A 358 -22.34 5.06 -27.68
CA TYR A 358 -21.11 5.20 -26.91
C TYR A 358 -20.49 3.80 -26.68
N CYS A 359 -19.22 3.76 -26.41
CA CYS A 359 -18.51 2.52 -26.12
C CYS A 359 -17.85 2.60 -24.74
N LYS A 360 -17.92 1.50 -23.99
CA LYS A 360 -17.20 1.32 -22.72
C LYS A 360 -16.44 0.01 -22.76
N LYS A 361 -15.15 0.08 -22.49
CA LYS A 361 -14.27 -1.07 -22.34
C LYS A 361 -13.47 -0.98 -21.05
N LEU A 362 -13.06 -2.12 -20.52
CA LEU A 362 -11.95 -2.22 -19.59
C LEU A 362 -10.76 -2.77 -20.35
N ILE A 363 -9.62 -2.14 -20.16
CA ILE A 363 -8.36 -2.56 -20.77
C ILE A 363 -7.40 -2.95 -19.66
N ALA A 364 -6.92 -4.20 -19.72
CA ALA A 364 -5.90 -4.69 -18.80
C ALA A 364 -4.57 -4.84 -19.54
N VAL A 365 -3.54 -4.22 -18.98
CA VAL A 365 -2.16 -4.24 -19.44
C VAL A 365 -1.35 -5.02 -18.40
N LEU A 366 -0.69 -6.09 -18.83
CA LEU A 366 0.13 -6.91 -17.92
C LEU A 366 1.44 -6.19 -17.54
N PRO A 367 2.12 -6.60 -16.45
CA PRO A 367 3.41 -6.03 -16.07
C PRO A 367 4.44 -6.09 -17.20
N GLY A 368 5.03 -4.93 -17.54
CA GLY A 368 6.01 -4.79 -18.61
C GLY A 368 5.44 -4.76 -20.02
N GLN A 369 4.12 -4.80 -20.18
CA GLN A 369 3.44 -4.81 -21.46
C GLN A 369 3.26 -3.38 -22.01
N GLN A 370 3.34 -3.25 -23.33
CA GLN A 370 3.13 -2.01 -24.05
C GLN A 370 2.20 -2.22 -25.26
N HIS A 371 1.42 -1.20 -25.57
CA HIS A 371 0.56 -1.18 -26.74
C HIS A 371 1.20 -0.26 -27.78
N PRO A 372 1.31 -0.68 -29.06
CA PRO A 372 1.94 0.11 -30.12
C PRO A 372 1.22 1.44 -30.41
N ASP A 373 1.99 2.38 -30.96
CA ASP A 373 1.47 3.67 -31.40
C ASP A 373 0.43 3.49 -32.52
N HIS A 374 -0.73 4.08 -32.30
CA HIS A 374 -1.86 4.04 -33.21
C HIS A 374 -2.74 5.27 -33.08
N MET A 375 -3.61 5.49 -34.06
CA MET A 375 -4.60 6.56 -34.02
C MET A 375 -5.97 6.06 -34.50
N HIS A 376 -7.01 6.81 -34.14
CA HIS A 376 -8.37 6.61 -34.62
C HIS A 376 -8.85 7.81 -35.42
N LYS A 377 -9.48 7.59 -36.57
CA LYS A 377 -10.03 8.69 -37.39
C LYS A 377 -11.49 9.01 -37.04
N VAL A 378 -12.23 8.03 -36.55
CA VAL A 378 -13.65 8.13 -36.25
C VAL A 378 -13.91 8.21 -34.76
N LYS A 379 -13.21 7.37 -34.00
CA LYS A 379 -13.36 7.25 -32.56
C LYS A 379 -12.59 8.36 -31.83
N GLU A 380 -13.23 8.93 -30.81
CA GLU A 380 -12.60 9.73 -29.77
C GLU A 380 -12.74 8.96 -28.45
N GLU A 381 -11.68 8.92 -27.64
CA GLU A 381 -11.66 8.11 -26.44
C GLU A 381 -11.08 8.84 -25.23
N THR A 382 -11.52 8.42 -24.06
CA THR A 382 -11.03 8.91 -22.77
C THR A 382 -10.68 7.72 -21.90
N PHE A 383 -9.44 7.71 -21.41
CA PHE A 383 -8.94 6.73 -20.48
C PHE A 383 -9.10 7.24 -19.05
N GLN A 384 -9.57 6.38 -18.14
CA GLN A 384 -9.51 6.60 -16.71
C GLN A 384 -8.78 5.45 -16.06
N LEU A 385 -7.64 5.72 -15.42
CA LEU A 385 -6.90 4.68 -14.71
C LEU A 385 -7.64 4.27 -13.44
N LEU A 386 -7.89 2.97 -13.29
CA LEU A 386 -8.59 2.38 -12.14
C LEU A 386 -7.63 1.66 -11.19
N TYR A 387 -6.56 1.05 -11.72
CA TYR A 387 -5.60 0.26 -10.94
C TYR A 387 -4.22 0.25 -11.59
N GLY A 388 -3.17 0.24 -10.77
CA GLY A 388 -1.78 0.12 -11.19
C GLY A 388 -1.14 1.44 -11.63
N ASP A 389 -0.14 1.35 -12.50
CA ASP A 389 0.55 2.47 -13.14
C ASP A 389 0.33 2.41 -14.65
N LEU A 390 0.09 3.54 -15.28
CA LEU A 390 -0.07 3.64 -16.72
C LEU A 390 0.70 4.84 -17.24
N GLU A 391 1.60 4.60 -18.19
CA GLU A 391 2.19 5.64 -19.01
C GLU A 391 1.40 5.73 -20.31
N VAL A 392 0.94 6.92 -20.64
CA VAL A 392 0.22 7.20 -21.89
C VAL A 392 1.02 8.24 -22.67
N VAL A 393 1.26 7.96 -23.94
CA VAL A 393 1.89 8.90 -24.87
C VAL A 393 0.82 9.39 -25.85
N VAL A 394 0.68 10.71 -26.03
CA VAL A 394 -0.25 11.31 -26.99
C VAL A 394 0.51 12.34 -27.81
N ASP A 395 0.59 12.15 -29.13
CA ASP A 395 1.35 13.02 -30.06
C ASP A 395 2.80 13.27 -29.58
N GLY A 396 3.43 12.26 -28.93
CA GLY A 396 4.79 12.34 -28.42
C GLY A 396 4.92 12.97 -27.02
N GLU A 397 3.84 13.41 -26.40
CA GLU A 397 3.83 13.88 -25.02
C GLU A 397 3.55 12.71 -24.06
N GLU A 398 4.51 12.41 -23.19
CA GLU A 398 4.42 11.34 -22.18
C GLU A 398 3.71 11.84 -20.92
N ARG A 399 2.84 10.99 -20.36
CA ARG A 399 2.15 11.25 -19.10
C ARG A 399 2.07 9.98 -18.24
N GLU A 400 2.65 10.04 -17.06
CA GLU A 400 2.40 9.03 -16.01
C GLU A 400 1.05 9.30 -15.35
N MET A 401 0.19 8.27 -15.31
CA MET A 401 -1.13 8.33 -14.69
C MET A 401 -1.17 7.53 -13.40
N LYS A 402 -1.97 8.02 -12.47
CA LYS A 402 -2.33 7.35 -11.20
C LYS A 402 -3.82 7.01 -11.19
N PRO A 403 -4.26 6.02 -10.37
CA PRO A 403 -5.68 5.72 -10.23
C PRO A 403 -6.53 6.97 -9.97
N GLY A 404 -7.57 7.16 -10.80
CA GLY A 404 -8.42 8.35 -10.82
C GLY A 404 -8.06 9.38 -11.90
N ASP A 405 -6.85 9.38 -12.43
CA ASP A 405 -6.46 10.28 -13.52
C ASP A 405 -7.21 9.95 -14.82
N ILE A 406 -7.44 11.00 -15.60
CA ILE A 406 -8.15 10.93 -16.89
C ILE A 406 -7.27 11.50 -17.99
N GLN A 407 -7.21 10.80 -19.14
CA GLN A 407 -6.57 11.25 -20.38
C GLN A 407 -7.53 11.11 -21.54
N THR A 408 -7.83 12.21 -22.22
CA THR A 408 -8.60 12.19 -23.47
C THR A 408 -7.67 12.16 -24.67
N VAL A 409 -8.00 11.32 -25.64
CA VAL A 409 -7.34 11.20 -26.94
C VAL A 409 -8.36 11.58 -28.02
N LEU A 410 -8.07 12.64 -28.75
CA LEU A 410 -8.94 13.15 -29.81
C LEU A 410 -8.72 12.37 -31.11
N ARG A 411 -9.67 12.50 -32.02
CA ARG A 411 -9.56 11.88 -33.36
C ARG A 411 -8.30 12.34 -34.06
N GLY A 412 -7.57 11.39 -34.63
CA GLY A 412 -6.33 11.62 -35.36
C GLY A 412 -5.09 11.81 -34.52
N GLN A 413 -5.19 11.83 -33.19
CA GLN A 413 -4.01 11.86 -32.33
C GLN A 413 -3.36 10.47 -32.24
N MET A 414 -2.05 10.45 -32.48
CA MET A 414 -1.22 9.26 -32.32
C MET A 414 -1.05 8.98 -30.83
N HIS A 415 -1.29 7.75 -30.39
CA HIS A 415 -1.15 7.41 -28.97
C HIS A 415 -0.75 5.96 -28.75
N SER A 416 -0.12 5.75 -27.61
CA SER A 416 0.26 4.45 -27.07
C SER A 416 0.15 4.44 -25.56
N PHE A 417 0.24 3.27 -24.97
CA PHE A 417 0.26 3.11 -23.52
C PHE A 417 1.13 1.93 -23.10
N SER A 418 1.69 2.04 -21.91
CA SER A 418 2.50 0.99 -21.29
C SER A 418 2.28 0.92 -19.79
N SER A 419 2.62 -0.21 -19.16
CA SER A 419 2.60 -0.34 -17.71
C SER A 419 3.79 -1.14 -17.22
N ARG A 420 4.45 -0.63 -16.21
CA ARG A 420 5.58 -1.32 -15.58
C ARG A 420 5.14 -2.41 -14.60
N THR A 421 4.09 -2.16 -13.84
CA THR A 421 3.61 -3.06 -12.77
C THR A 421 2.30 -3.76 -13.09
N GLY A 422 1.68 -3.42 -14.21
CA GLY A 422 0.35 -3.83 -14.63
C GLY A 422 -0.69 -2.77 -14.33
N ALA A 423 -1.67 -2.61 -15.22
CA ALA A 423 -2.71 -1.59 -15.12
C ALA A 423 -4.08 -2.13 -15.56
N VAL A 424 -5.12 -1.59 -14.96
CA VAL A 424 -6.49 -1.70 -15.47
C VAL A 424 -7.06 -0.30 -15.61
N PHE A 425 -7.50 0.05 -16.80
CA PHE A 425 -8.13 1.34 -17.05
C PHE A 425 -9.44 1.17 -17.84
N GLU A 426 -10.30 2.15 -17.69
CA GLU A 426 -11.56 2.26 -18.42
C GLU A 426 -11.36 3.11 -19.66
N GLU A 427 -11.76 2.62 -20.83
CA GLU A 427 -11.93 3.39 -22.05
C GLU A 427 -13.41 3.72 -22.22
N ILE A 428 -13.74 4.98 -22.18
CA ILE A 428 -15.05 5.51 -22.59
C ILE A 428 -14.83 6.23 -23.91
N SER A 429 -15.57 5.83 -24.94
CA SER A 429 -15.37 6.40 -26.29
C SER A 429 -16.71 6.58 -27.01
N THR A 430 -16.64 7.31 -28.13
CA THR A 430 -17.70 7.24 -29.13
C THR A 430 -17.80 5.80 -29.67
N THR A 431 -18.86 5.49 -30.44
CA THR A 431 -19.05 4.14 -31.00
C THR A 431 -17.76 3.55 -31.55
N HIS A 432 -17.40 2.37 -31.08
CA HIS A 432 -16.25 1.64 -31.63
C HIS A 432 -16.59 1.11 -33.02
N VAL A 433 -15.77 1.49 -33.99
CA VAL A 433 -15.90 1.06 -35.40
C VAL A 433 -14.76 0.08 -35.71
N LYS A 434 -15.12 -1.07 -36.23
CA LYS A 434 -14.12 -2.08 -36.62
C LYS A 434 -13.19 -1.52 -37.70
N ASN A 435 -11.89 -1.77 -37.57
CA ASN A 435 -10.81 -1.30 -38.45
C ASN A 435 -10.58 0.22 -38.44
N ASP A 436 -10.91 0.92 -37.35
CA ASP A 436 -10.58 2.34 -37.14
C ASP A 436 -9.25 2.55 -36.39
N SER A 437 -8.44 1.53 -36.20
CA SER A 437 -7.10 1.63 -35.63
C SER A 437 -6.06 1.65 -36.75
N TYR A 438 -5.25 2.70 -36.78
CA TYR A 438 -4.19 2.92 -37.77
C TYR A 438 -2.86 2.97 -37.04
N TYR A 439 -2.05 1.95 -37.22
CA TYR A 439 -0.77 1.80 -36.55
C TYR A 439 0.35 2.54 -37.29
N GLU A 440 1.34 3.04 -36.54
CA GLU A 440 2.52 3.66 -37.13
C GLU A 440 3.45 2.59 -37.74
N ASP A 441 3.58 1.46 -37.07
CA ASP A 441 4.39 0.33 -37.55
C ASP A 441 3.68 -0.39 -38.72
N PRO A 442 4.26 -0.38 -39.94
CA PRO A 442 3.65 -1.03 -41.11
C PRO A 442 3.62 -2.55 -41.05
N VAL A 443 4.24 -3.19 -40.04
CA VAL A 443 4.21 -4.64 -39.83
C VAL A 443 2.91 -5.08 -39.14
N ILE A 444 2.21 -4.16 -38.48
CA ILE A 444 0.90 -4.34 -37.86
C ILE A 444 -0.20 -4.02 -38.85
#